data_6cb2bfc93a3ecd2337d646f94649d21c
#
_entry.id   6cb2bfc93a3ecd2337d646f94649d21c
#
_cell.length_a   1.000
_cell.length_b   1.000
_cell.length_c   1.000
_cell.angle_alpha   90.00
_cell.angle_beta   90.00
_cell.angle_gamma   90.00
#
_symmetry.space_group_name_H-M   'P 1'
#
loop_
_entity.id
_entity.type
_entity.pdbx_description
1 polymer ?
#
loop_
_entity_poly.entity_id
_entity_poly.type
_entity_poly.pdbx_seq_one_letter_code
_entity_poly.pdbx_strand_id
1 'polypeptide(L)'
;VGGLNYLVLGFVNGIACGFSIPISWTFGAKDYKEMRRYTANTVWLSIFFAVVLTIVTVALTRSVLVWTNTPENIIDLADIYIRTIFAGIPFTLLYNVTSALMRALGDSKRPLYFLLVASFLNIGLDLVCIIMFHMGAFGAAFATVVSQAVAGLGSLLYILRHYPELRWSREEGCFSLTHCAKLCSMGIPMGLQCSITAIGSVVLQGAVNGLGSDIVAAQTAGGKAAQFLCVPLESIGTAMTTYASQNMGAKDLDRVDRGVYTALGIGCVYSIASFLILRVTDKLLIGLFLDASETAIMANAQSFIFWNLSLIHISEPTRPISIS
;
A
#
# COMPACT_ATOMS: atom_id res chain seq x y z
N VAL A 1 -13.96 -6.26 -8.13
CA VAL A 1 -12.62 -6.86 -8.16
C VAL A 1 -11.59 -5.91 -7.54
N GLY A 2 -11.42 -4.67 -8.04
CA GLY A 2 -10.41 -3.73 -7.57
C GLY A 2 -10.55 -3.36 -6.09
N GLY A 3 -11.75 -3.07 -5.61
CA GLY A 3 -12.00 -2.72 -4.21
C GLY A 3 -11.64 -3.83 -3.23
N LEU A 4 -11.93 -5.11 -3.59
CA LEU A 4 -11.57 -6.26 -2.76
C LEU A 4 -10.05 -6.44 -2.67
N ASN A 5 -9.34 -6.32 -3.79
CA ASN A 5 -7.89 -6.34 -3.80
C ASN A 5 -7.30 -5.23 -2.94
N TYR A 6 -7.81 -3.99 -3.09
CA TYR A 6 -7.33 -2.85 -2.32
C TYR A 6 -7.56 -3.03 -0.81
N LEU A 7 -8.71 -3.61 -0.42
CA LEU A 7 -9.02 -3.90 0.98
C LEU A 7 -8.01 -4.87 1.60
N VAL A 8 -7.76 -6.02 0.93
CA VAL A 8 -6.89 -7.07 1.48
C VAL A 8 -5.42 -6.67 1.40
N LEU A 9 -4.96 -6.20 0.24
CA LEU A 9 -3.56 -5.81 0.05
C LEU A 9 -3.21 -4.53 0.84
N GLY A 10 -4.17 -3.61 0.99
CA GLY A 10 -4.03 -2.45 1.88
C GLY A 10 -3.84 -2.86 3.33
N PHE A 11 -4.62 -3.84 3.82
CA PHE A 11 -4.44 -4.39 5.16
C PHE A 11 -3.05 -5.02 5.34
N VAL A 12 -2.59 -5.82 4.37
CA VAL A 12 -1.25 -6.43 4.36
C VAL A 12 -0.15 -5.37 4.41
N ASN A 13 -0.28 -4.30 3.62
CA ASN A 13 0.68 -3.19 3.63
C ASN A 13 0.67 -2.43 4.96
N GLY A 14 -0.52 -2.13 5.49
CA GLY A 14 -0.68 -1.44 6.78
C GLY A 14 -0.08 -2.22 7.95
N ILE A 15 -0.30 -3.55 8.01
CA ILE A 15 0.35 -4.42 9.01
C ILE A 15 1.88 -4.34 8.91
N ALA A 16 2.44 -4.44 7.72
CA ALA A 16 3.89 -4.37 7.52
C ALA A 16 4.48 -3.03 7.97
N CYS A 17 3.79 -1.92 7.66
CA CYS A 17 4.17 -0.59 8.12
C CYS A 17 4.09 -0.49 9.66
N GLY A 18 3.01 -0.97 10.28
CA GLY A 18 2.85 -0.93 11.73
C GLY A 18 3.88 -1.76 12.49
N PHE A 19 4.24 -2.94 11.95
CA PHE A 19 5.30 -3.78 12.54
C PHE A 19 6.68 -3.12 12.50
N SER A 20 6.92 -2.21 11.57
CA SER A 20 8.19 -1.49 11.50
C SER A 20 8.37 -0.41 12.58
N ILE A 21 7.29 0.05 13.22
CA ILE A 21 7.34 1.14 14.20
C ILE A 21 8.18 0.78 15.44
N PRO A 22 7.95 -0.35 16.16
CA PRO A 22 8.79 -0.72 17.30
C PRO A 22 10.24 -0.97 16.90
N ILE A 23 10.48 -1.47 15.69
CA ILE A 23 11.83 -1.71 15.15
C ILE A 23 12.55 -0.38 14.90
N SER A 24 11.88 0.59 14.27
CA SER A 24 12.42 1.94 14.07
C SER A 24 12.72 2.63 15.40
N TRP A 25 11.83 2.47 16.38
CA TRP A 25 11.98 3.04 17.70
C TRP A 25 13.20 2.47 18.43
N THR A 26 13.33 1.15 18.49
CA THR A 26 14.48 0.49 19.14
C THR A 26 15.78 0.75 18.39
N PHE A 27 15.75 0.88 17.06
CA PHE A 27 16.89 1.33 16.27
C PHE A 27 17.33 2.74 16.65
N GLY A 28 16.40 3.68 16.76
CA GLY A 28 16.67 5.05 17.20
C GLY A 28 17.22 5.13 18.62
N ALA A 29 16.74 4.27 19.53
CA ALA A 29 17.25 4.12 20.89
C ALA A 29 18.63 3.44 20.95
N LYS A 30 19.14 2.93 19.84
CA LYS A 30 20.37 2.09 19.75
C LYS A 30 20.28 0.80 20.57
N ASP A 31 19.07 0.35 20.89
CA ASP A 31 18.83 -0.93 21.57
C ASP A 31 18.69 -2.06 20.53
N TYR A 32 19.83 -2.48 20.00
CA TYR A 32 19.89 -3.50 18.96
C TYR A 32 19.42 -4.88 19.44
N LYS A 33 19.51 -5.15 20.75
CA LYS A 33 19.04 -6.42 21.31
C LYS A 33 17.51 -6.52 21.25
N GLU A 34 16.84 -5.46 21.69
CA GLU A 34 15.39 -5.39 21.64
C GLU A 34 14.88 -5.27 20.21
N MET A 35 15.58 -4.54 19.35
CA MET A 35 15.29 -4.45 17.92
C MET A 35 15.30 -5.84 17.24
N ARG A 36 16.29 -6.69 17.54
CA ARG A 36 16.34 -8.05 16.99
C ARG A 36 15.19 -8.92 17.50
N ARG A 37 14.77 -8.78 18.77
CA ARG A 37 13.59 -9.46 19.29
C ARG A 37 12.32 -9.05 18.56
N TYR A 38 12.10 -7.75 18.33
CA TYR A 38 10.96 -7.28 17.52
C TYR A 38 11.05 -7.80 16.09
N THR A 39 12.22 -7.78 15.46
CA THR A 39 12.42 -8.31 14.11
C THR A 39 12.07 -9.79 14.02
N ALA A 40 12.55 -10.63 14.96
CA ALA A 40 12.24 -12.05 15.00
C ALA A 40 10.73 -12.30 15.19
N ASN A 41 10.10 -11.58 16.12
CA ASN A 41 8.65 -11.70 16.34
C ASN A 41 7.82 -11.14 15.17
N THR A 42 8.33 -10.17 14.42
CA THR A 42 7.73 -9.74 13.15
C THR A 42 7.72 -10.85 12.12
N VAL A 43 8.79 -11.64 12.01
CA VAL A 43 8.82 -12.81 11.10
C VAL A 43 7.77 -13.85 11.51
N TRP A 44 7.67 -14.19 12.81
CA TRP A 44 6.64 -15.12 13.30
C TRP A 44 5.22 -14.66 12.99
N LEU A 45 4.92 -13.39 13.27
CA LEU A 45 3.61 -12.81 12.97
C LEU A 45 3.35 -12.73 11.46
N SER A 46 4.38 -12.42 10.67
CA SER A 46 4.23 -12.36 9.21
C SER A 46 3.89 -13.72 8.63
N ILE A 47 4.52 -14.79 9.10
CA ILE A 47 4.17 -16.16 8.70
C ILE A 47 2.73 -16.47 9.10
N PHE A 48 2.33 -16.16 10.34
CA PHE A 48 0.97 -16.38 10.81
C PHE A 48 -0.06 -15.62 9.94
N PHE A 49 0.13 -14.32 9.73
CA PHE A 49 -0.78 -13.52 8.91
C PHE A 49 -0.78 -13.95 7.44
N ALA A 50 0.38 -14.32 6.88
CA ALA A 50 0.47 -14.85 5.52
C ALA A 50 -0.40 -16.09 5.35
N VAL A 51 -0.30 -17.04 6.26
CA VAL A 51 -1.08 -18.30 6.20
C VAL A 51 -2.57 -18.03 6.42
N VAL A 52 -2.92 -17.30 7.48
CA VAL A 52 -4.32 -17.04 7.83
C VAL A 52 -5.01 -16.22 6.74
N LEU A 53 -4.39 -15.12 6.30
CA LEU A 53 -4.99 -14.27 5.27
C LEU A 53 -5.13 -15.03 3.95
N THR A 54 -4.11 -15.78 3.53
CA THR A 54 -4.20 -16.57 2.30
C THR A 54 -5.35 -17.57 2.36
N ILE A 55 -5.44 -18.37 3.42
CA ILE A 55 -6.50 -19.37 3.55
C ILE A 55 -7.89 -18.71 3.56
N VAL A 56 -8.07 -17.69 4.40
CA VAL A 56 -9.36 -16.99 4.56
C VAL A 56 -9.77 -16.31 3.25
N THR A 57 -8.87 -15.57 2.62
CA THR A 57 -9.22 -14.79 1.42
C THR A 57 -9.45 -15.69 0.22
N VAL A 58 -8.63 -16.73 0.01
CA VAL A 58 -8.82 -17.70 -1.09
C VAL A 58 -10.13 -18.48 -0.90
N ALA A 59 -10.46 -18.91 0.33
CA ALA A 59 -11.69 -19.62 0.60
C ALA A 59 -12.94 -18.75 0.40
N LEU A 60 -12.88 -17.48 0.78
CA LEU A 60 -14.03 -16.56 0.72
C LEU A 60 -14.18 -15.83 -0.62
N THR A 61 -13.21 -15.90 -1.54
CA THR A 61 -13.22 -15.13 -2.79
C THR A 61 -14.51 -15.30 -3.56
N ARG A 62 -14.94 -16.54 -3.81
CA ARG A 62 -16.17 -16.83 -4.58
C ARG A 62 -17.42 -16.26 -3.91
N SER A 63 -17.54 -16.42 -2.58
CA SER A 63 -18.67 -15.91 -1.80
C SER A 63 -18.74 -14.39 -1.85
N VAL A 64 -17.60 -13.71 -1.72
CA VAL A 64 -17.54 -12.24 -1.80
C VAL A 64 -17.88 -11.73 -3.20
N LEU A 65 -17.43 -12.40 -4.27
CA LEU A 65 -17.81 -12.05 -5.64
C LEU A 65 -19.31 -12.15 -5.88
N VAL A 66 -19.95 -13.19 -5.34
CA VAL A 66 -21.41 -13.33 -5.40
C VAL A 66 -22.11 -12.22 -4.60
N TRP A 67 -21.66 -11.92 -3.38
CA TRP A 67 -22.23 -10.86 -2.55
C TRP A 67 -22.08 -9.45 -3.16
N THR A 68 -21.02 -9.23 -3.93
CA THR A 68 -20.81 -7.96 -4.64
C THR A 68 -21.54 -7.88 -5.98
N ASN A 69 -22.44 -8.82 -6.26
CA ASN A 69 -23.22 -8.89 -7.51
C ASN A 69 -22.33 -8.82 -8.76
N THR A 70 -21.21 -9.54 -8.75
CA THR A 70 -20.34 -9.63 -9.93
C THR A 70 -21.12 -10.36 -11.06
N PRO A 71 -21.19 -9.77 -12.28
CA PRO A 71 -21.91 -10.39 -13.40
C PRO A 71 -21.43 -11.81 -13.72
N GLU A 72 -22.38 -12.71 -14.02
CA GLU A 72 -22.08 -14.13 -14.24
C GLU A 72 -21.10 -14.39 -15.38
N ASN A 73 -21.09 -13.54 -16.42
CA ASN A 73 -20.19 -13.65 -17.57
C ASN A 73 -18.71 -13.40 -17.25
N ILE A 74 -18.41 -12.77 -16.13
CA ILE A 74 -17.01 -12.43 -15.72
C ILE A 74 -16.63 -13.02 -14.37
N ILE A 75 -17.57 -13.62 -13.61
CA ILE A 75 -17.30 -14.07 -12.24
C ILE A 75 -16.21 -15.14 -12.18
N ASP A 76 -16.16 -16.05 -13.13
CA ASP A 76 -15.17 -17.12 -13.17
C ASP A 76 -13.76 -16.56 -13.46
N LEU A 77 -13.65 -15.61 -14.39
CA LEU A 77 -12.38 -14.92 -14.66
C LEU A 77 -11.92 -14.09 -13.47
N ALA A 78 -12.86 -13.40 -12.81
CA ALA A 78 -12.58 -12.63 -11.61
C ALA A 78 -12.15 -13.52 -10.44
N ASP A 79 -12.79 -14.68 -10.26
CA ASP A 79 -12.44 -15.65 -9.21
C ASP A 79 -11.03 -16.20 -9.42
N ILE A 80 -10.69 -16.64 -10.63
CA ILE A 80 -9.34 -17.12 -10.97
C ILE A 80 -8.30 -16.04 -10.70
N TYR A 81 -8.54 -14.81 -11.17
CA TYR A 81 -7.63 -13.69 -10.97
C TYR A 81 -7.39 -13.39 -9.49
N ILE A 82 -8.47 -13.19 -8.73
CA ILE A 82 -8.38 -12.80 -7.31
C ILE A 82 -7.78 -13.92 -6.46
N ARG A 83 -8.19 -15.17 -6.66
CA ARG A 83 -7.62 -16.31 -5.96
C ARG A 83 -6.12 -16.44 -6.19
N THR A 84 -5.67 -16.23 -7.42
CA THR A 84 -4.24 -16.26 -7.75
C THR A 84 -3.50 -15.14 -7.01
N ILE A 85 -4.01 -13.91 -7.01
CA ILE A 85 -3.43 -12.79 -6.27
C ILE A 85 -3.38 -13.09 -4.76
N PHE A 86 -4.46 -13.62 -4.19
CA PHE A 86 -4.53 -13.93 -2.75
C PHE A 86 -3.65 -15.13 -2.36
N ALA A 87 -3.49 -16.12 -3.24
CA ALA A 87 -2.47 -17.16 -3.06
C ALA A 87 -1.04 -16.57 -3.02
N GLY A 88 -0.82 -15.42 -3.66
CA GLY A 88 0.44 -14.67 -3.64
C GLY A 88 0.66 -13.78 -2.41
N ILE A 89 -0.32 -13.66 -1.48
CA ILE A 89 -0.19 -12.84 -0.25
C ILE A 89 1.11 -13.10 0.52
N PRO A 90 1.61 -14.34 0.68
CA PRO A 90 2.87 -14.58 1.37
C PRO A 90 4.05 -13.82 0.76
N PHE A 91 4.14 -13.73 -0.56
CA PHE A 91 5.21 -13.01 -1.25
C PHE A 91 5.03 -11.50 -1.16
N THR A 92 3.79 -11.03 -1.29
CA THR A 92 3.46 -9.60 -1.11
C THR A 92 3.78 -9.15 0.32
N LEU A 93 3.40 -9.92 1.34
CA LEU A 93 3.71 -9.63 2.73
C LEU A 93 5.22 -9.69 2.99
N LEU A 94 5.92 -10.68 2.43
CA LEU A 94 7.38 -10.79 2.51
C LEU A 94 8.06 -9.53 1.97
N TYR A 95 7.68 -9.07 0.78
CA TYR A 95 8.23 -7.85 0.20
C TYR A 95 7.91 -6.62 1.06
N ASN A 96 6.66 -6.47 1.51
CA ASN A 96 6.25 -5.31 2.31
C ASN A 96 6.99 -5.26 3.65
N VAL A 97 7.12 -6.39 4.34
CA VAL A 97 7.84 -6.48 5.62
C VAL A 97 9.33 -6.21 5.44
N THR A 98 9.99 -6.83 4.46
CA THR A 98 11.41 -6.61 4.22
C THR A 98 11.69 -5.16 3.80
N SER A 99 10.82 -4.56 3.00
CA SER A 99 10.89 -3.15 2.63
C SER A 99 10.70 -2.23 3.83
N ALA A 100 9.74 -2.55 4.71
CA ALA A 100 9.50 -1.80 5.93
C ALA A 100 10.67 -1.90 6.92
N LEU A 101 11.31 -3.08 7.03
CA LEU A 101 12.53 -3.28 7.83
C LEU A 101 13.70 -2.43 7.32
N MET A 102 13.95 -2.41 6.02
CA MET A 102 15.01 -1.56 5.45
C MET A 102 14.74 -0.08 5.71
N ARG A 103 13.49 0.38 5.52
CA ARG A 103 13.10 1.76 5.85
C ARG A 103 13.25 2.05 7.34
N ALA A 104 12.90 1.11 8.22
CA ALA A 104 13.05 1.24 9.67
C ALA A 104 14.51 1.51 10.10
N LEU A 105 15.48 1.02 9.32
CA LEU A 105 16.92 1.25 9.50
C LEU A 105 17.44 2.47 8.74
N GLY A 106 16.56 3.24 8.08
CA GLY A 106 16.90 4.46 7.35
C GLY A 106 17.25 4.25 5.87
N ASP A 107 17.16 3.03 5.34
CA ASP A 107 17.42 2.75 3.93
C ASP A 107 16.10 2.72 3.13
N SER A 108 15.77 3.81 2.47
CA SER A 108 14.63 3.90 1.56
C SER A 108 14.96 3.64 0.10
N LYS A 109 16.27 3.63 -0.27
CA LYS A 109 16.70 3.45 -1.66
C LYS A 109 16.61 2.00 -2.11
N ARG A 110 17.01 1.06 -1.26
CA ARG A 110 17.03 -0.38 -1.62
C ARG A 110 15.64 -0.95 -1.87
N PRO A 111 14.61 -0.68 -1.03
CA PRO A 111 13.24 -1.07 -1.33
C PRO A 111 12.75 -0.57 -2.70
N LEU A 112 13.11 0.67 -3.06
CA LEU A 112 12.76 1.24 -4.35
C LEU A 112 13.38 0.45 -5.52
N TYR A 113 14.66 0.05 -5.41
CA TYR A 113 15.28 -0.74 -6.47
C TYR A 113 14.60 -2.09 -6.66
N PHE A 114 14.24 -2.79 -5.58
CA PHE A 114 13.49 -4.05 -5.68
C PHE A 114 12.11 -3.83 -6.27
N LEU A 115 11.43 -2.73 -5.93
CA LEU A 115 10.15 -2.37 -6.53
C LEU A 115 10.26 -2.12 -8.04
N LEU A 116 11.27 -1.38 -8.47
CA LEU A 116 11.51 -1.11 -9.90
C LEU A 116 11.77 -2.42 -10.66
N VAL A 117 12.64 -3.27 -10.14
CA VAL A 117 12.91 -4.59 -10.74
C VAL A 117 11.62 -5.41 -10.85
N ALA A 118 10.81 -5.45 -9.77
CA ALA A 118 9.53 -6.15 -9.79
C ALA A 118 8.56 -5.57 -10.81
N SER A 119 8.49 -4.24 -10.94
CA SER A 119 7.60 -3.58 -11.89
C SER A 119 7.98 -3.88 -13.34
N PHE A 120 9.25 -3.80 -13.70
CA PHE A 120 9.71 -4.16 -15.05
C PHE A 120 9.53 -5.64 -15.33
N LEU A 121 9.81 -6.49 -14.35
CA LEU A 121 9.56 -7.93 -14.48
C LEU A 121 8.07 -8.25 -14.66
N ASN A 122 7.20 -7.57 -13.91
CA ASN A 122 5.75 -7.73 -14.04
C ASN A 122 5.28 -7.38 -15.45
N ILE A 123 5.68 -6.22 -15.98
CA ILE A 123 5.32 -5.80 -17.36
C ILE A 123 5.80 -6.84 -18.37
N GLY A 124 7.05 -7.32 -18.25
CA GLY A 124 7.59 -8.34 -19.15
C GLY A 124 6.84 -9.66 -19.06
N LEU A 125 6.54 -10.13 -17.84
CA LEU A 125 5.79 -11.36 -17.62
C LEU A 125 4.34 -11.24 -18.08
N ASP A 126 3.69 -10.09 -17.88
CA ASP A 126 2.33 -9.84 -18.38
C ASP A 126 2.27 -10.02 -19.91
N LEU A 127 3.21 -9.39 -20.64
CA LEU A 127 3.28 -9.54 -22.09
C LEU A 127 3.50 -11.00 -22.52
N VAL A 128 4.42 -11.70 -21.86
CA VAL A 128 4.72 -13.10 -22.15
C VAL A 128 3.53 -14.00 -21.82
N CYS A 129 2.96 -13.90 -20.63
CA CYS A 129 1.86 -14.77 -20.20
C CYS A 129 0.57 -14.51 -20.96
N ILE A 130 0.26 -13.25 -21.30
CA ILE A 130 -0.98 -12.92 -21.99
C ILE A 130 -0.86 -13.12 -23.50
N ILE A 131 0.23 -12.64 -24.14
CA ILE A 131 0.38 -12.65 -25.59
C ILE A 131 0.92 -13.99 -26.08
N MET A 132 1.99 -14.52 -25.47
CA MET A 132 2.63 -15.75 -25.97
C MET A 132 1.92 -17.01 -25.46
N PHE A 133 1.55 -17.04 -24.18
CA PHE A 133 0.94 -18.24 -23.57
C PHE A 133 -0.59 -18.19 -23.54
N HIS A 134 -1.23 -17.06 -23.92
CA HIS A 134 -2.69 -16.89 -23.94
C HIS A 134 -3.39 -17.23 -22.61
N MET A 135 -2.70 -16.99 -21.48
CA MET A 135 -3.19 -17.35 -20.14
C MET A 135 -4.29 -16.40 -19.61
N GLY A 136 -4.61 -15.33 -20.32
CA GLY A 136 -5.68 -14.38 -19.94
C GLY A 136 -5.53 -13.81 -18.53
N ALA A 137 -6.63 -13.78 -17.77
CA ALA A 137 -6.66 -13.22 -16.41
C ALA A 137 -5.74 -13.96 -15.41
N PHE A 138 -5.59 -15.28 -15.56
CA PHE A 138 -4.65 -16.05 -14.76
C PHE A 138 -3.21 -15.61 -14.99
N GLY A 139 -2.83 -15.36 -16.25
CA GLY A 139 -1.48 -14.93 -16.63
C GLY A 139 -1.11 -13.60 -15.98
N ALA A 140 -2.01 -12.62 -16.00
CA ALA A 140 -1.80 -11.32 -15.34
C ALA A 140 -1.62 -11.45 -13.81
N ALA A 141 -2.47 -12.25 -13.16
CA ALA A 141 -2.33 -12.50 -11.73
C ALA A 141 -1.03 -13.24 -11.39
N PHE A 142 -0.68 -14.26 -12.18
CA PHE A 142 0.54 -15.05 -12.02
C PHE A 142 1.80 -14.19 -12.19
N ALA A 143 1.86 -13.33 -13.21
CA ALA A 143 2.95 -12.39 -13.43
C ALA A 143 3.15 -11.46 -12.23
N THR A 144 2.05 -10.95 -11.65
CA THR A 144 2.08 -10.13 -10.45
C THR A 144 2.66 -10.90 -9.26
N VAL A 145 2.20 -12.12 -9.01
CA VAL A 145 2.68 -12.95 -7.88
C VAL A 145 4.16 -13.29 -8.03
N VAL A 146 4.60 -13.67 -9.23
CA VAL A 146 6.01 -13.97 -9.50
C VAL A 146 6.89 -12.75 -9.29
N SER A 147 6.46 -11.59 -9.76
CA SER A 147 7.20 -10.34 -9.58
C SER A 147 7.34 -9.95 -8.10
N GLN A 148 6.27 -10.12 -7.32
CA GLN A 148 6.31 -9.92 -5.87
C GLN A 148 7.22 -10.96 -5.17
N ALA A 149 7.21 -12.21 -5.64
CA ALA A 149 8.09 -13.25 -5.11
C ALA A 149 9.58 -12.90 -5.34
N VAL A 150 9.92 -12.46 -6.55
CA VAL A 150 11.29 -12.04 -6.87
C VAL A 150 11.71 -10.84 -6.03
N ALA A 151 10.85 -9.83 -5.88
CA ALA A 151 11.14 -8.67 -5.02
C ALA A 151 11.28 -9.07 -3.54
N GLY A 152 10.35 -9.89 -3.02
CA GLY A 152 10.35 -10.34 -1.63
C GLY A 152 11.56 -11.22 -1.29
N LEU A 153 11.85 -12.21 -2.10
CA LEU A 153 13.01 -13.07 -1.90
C LEU A 153 14.34 -12.32 -2.11
N GLY A 154 14.40 -11.46 -3.14
CA GLY A 154 15.57 -10.62 -3.40
C GLY A 154 15.86 -9.67 -2.25
N SER A 155 14.86 -8.98 -1.73
CA SER A 155 14.99 -8.08 -0.57
C SER A 155 15.35 -8.83 0.72
N LEU A 156 14.79 -10.03 0.94
CA LEU A 156 15.16 -10.89 2.07
C LEU A 156 16.63 -11.31 1.99
N LEU A 157 17.07 -11.82 0.84
CA LEU A 157 18.47 -12.20 0.63
C LEU A 157 19.42 -11.01 0.83
N TYR A 158 19.01 -9.83 0.38
CA TYR A 158 19.77 -8.61 0.57
C TYR A 158 19.89 -8.26 2.06
N ILE A 159 18.81 -8.31 2.83
CA ILE A 159 18.82 -8.08 4.28
C ILE A 159 19.75 -9.07 4.98
N LEU A 160 19.64 -10.35 4.70
CA LEU A 160 20.46 -11.39 5.33
C LEU A 160 21.96 -11.20 5.08
N ARG A 161 22.32 -10.59 3.96
CA ARG A 161 23.73 -10.35 3.60
C ARG A 161 24.31 -9.03 4.12
N HIS A 162 23.50 -7.97 4.08
CA HIS A 162 23.99 -6.59 4.27
C HIS A 162 23.56 -5.92 5.58
N TYR A 163 22.66 -6.54 6.36
CA TYR A 163 22.19 -5.99 7.64
C TYR A 163 22.50 -6.94 8.80
N PRO A 164 23.79 -7.02 9.23
CA PRO A 164 24.17 -7.87 10.35
C PRO A 164 23.45 -7.49 11.66
N GLU A 165 23.01 -6.23 11.80
CA GLU A 165 22.29 -5.73 12.95
C GLU A 165 20.94 -6.42 13.16
N LEU A 166 20.34 -6.94 12.09
CA LEU A 166 19.07 -7.67 12.14
C LEU A 166 19.24 -9.17 12.41
N ARG A 167 20.48 -9.68 12.46
CA ARG A 167 20.74 -11.09 12.76
C ARG A 167 20.54 -11.33 14.23
N TRP A 168 19.55 -12.15 14.56
CA TRP A 168 19.23 -12.54 15.94
C TRP A 168 19.94 -13.80 16.36
N SER A 169 20.28 -13.91 17.65
CA SER A 169 20.73 -15.13 18.29
C SER A 169 19.55 -16.08 18.55
N ARG A 170 19.83 -17.30 18.96
CA ARG A 170 18.80 -18.30 19.29
C ARG A 170 17.85 -17.83 20.40
N GLU A 171 18.37 -17.09 21.37
CA GLU A 171 17.58 -16.52 22.47
C GLU A 171 16.71 -15.35 22.02
N GLU A 172 17.21 -14.49 21.13
CA GLU A 172 16.48 -13.33 20.60
C GLU A 172 15.40 -13.73 19.58
N GLY A 173 15.57 -14.91 18.93
CA GLY A 173 14.64 -15.46 17.96
C GLY A 173 13.41 -16.16 18.57
N CYS A 174 13.33 -16.31 19.89
CA CYS A 174 12.21 -16.96 20.55
C CYS A 174 10.92 -16.16 20.40
N PHE A 175 9.81 -16.89 20.21
CA PHE A 175 8.47 -16.30 20.20
C PHE A 175 8.16 -15.66 21.55
N SER A 176 7.71 -14.42 21.54
CA SER A 176 7.34 -13.67 22.75
C SER A 176 5.98 -13.01 22.57
N LEU A 177 5.03 -13.43 23.39
CA LEU A 177 3.66 -12.87 23.33
C LEU A 177 3.64 -11.36 23.59
N THR A 178 4.50 -10.86 24.47
CA THR A 178 4.61 -9.42 24.77
C THR A 178 5.03 -8.61 23.55
N HIS A 179 6.06 -9.08 22.82
CA HIS A 179 6.50 -8.41 21.59
C HIS A 179 5.45 -8.52 20.49
N CYS A 180 4.83 -9.69 20.33
CA CYS A 180 3.74 -9.89 19.38
C CYS A 180 2.54 -9.00 19.68
N ALA A 181 2.14 -8.87 20.95
CA ALA A 181 1.04 -7.99 21.35
C ALA A 181 1.36 -6.51 21.02
N LYS A 182 2.60 -6.07 21.26
CA LYS A 182 3.04 -4.71 20.91
C LYS A 182 3.05 -4.48 19.40
N LEU A 183 3.55 -5.43 18.62
CA LEU A 183 3.51 -5.37 17.15
C LEU A 183 2.07 -5.32 16.63
N CYS A 184 1.19 -6.20 17.14
CA CYS A 184 -0.23 -6.22 16.76
C CYS A 184 -0.96 -4.94 17.15
N SER A 185 -0.64 -4.35 18.31
CA SER A 185 -1.27 -3.09 18.75
C SER A 185 -0.99 -1.91 17.82
N MET A 186 0.07 -1.97 17.01
CA MET A 186 0.40 -0.96 16.01
C MET A 186 0.03 -1.43 14.59
N GLY A 187 0.30 -2.69 14.25
CA GLY A 187 0.06 -3.22 12.92
C GLY A 187 -1.41 -3.37 12.57
N ILE A 188 -2.23 -3.91 13.48
CA ILE A 188 -3.65 -4.14 13.22
C ILE A 188 -4.41 -2.82 12.97
N PRO A 189 -4.27 -1.77 13.82
CA PRO A 189 -4.93 -0.49 13.55
C PRO A 189 -4.52 0.13 12.21
N MET A 190 -3.22 0.08 11.86
CA MET A 190 -2.75 0.60 10.56
C MET A 190 -3.31 -0.21 9.38
N GLY A 191 -3.39 -1.54 9.51
CA GLY A 191 -4.03 -2.39 8.51
C GLY A 191 -5.51 -2.08 8.37
N LEU A 192 -6.23 -1.93 9.48
CA LEU A 192 -7.66 -1.57 9.50
C LEU A 192 -7.90 -0.17 8.91
N GLN A 193 -7.03 0.80 9.15
CA GLN A 193 -7.14 2.13 8.57
C GLN A 193 -7.16 2.06 7.03
N CYS A 194 -6.27 1.30 6.41
CA CYS A 194 -6.27 1.09 4.97
C CYS A 194 -7.55 0.38 4.50
N SER A 195 -8.02 -0.63 5.25
CA SER A 195 -9.24 -1.38 4.92
C SER A 195 -10.50 -0.53 5.04
N ILE A 196 -10.61 0.31 6.06
CA ILE A 196 -11.76 1.22 6.25
C ILE A 196 -11.84 2.22 5.09
N THR A 197 -10.69 2.75 4.65
CA THR A 197 -10.64 3.61 3.46
C THR A 197 -11.14 2.88 2.21
N ALA A 198 -10.74 1.61 2.04
CA ALA A 198 -11.22 0.78 0.94
C ALA A 198 -12.74 0.55 0.98
N ILE A 199 -13.30 0.24 2.16
CA ILE A 199 -14.74 0.08 2.35
C ILE A 199 -15.47 1.37 2.01
N GLY A 200 -15.00 2.51 2.50
CA GLY A 200 -15.53 3.82 2.17
C GLY A 200 -15.59 4.09 0.65
N SER A 201 -14.53 3.74 -0.05
CA SER A 201 -14.46 3.86 -1.52
C SER A 201 -15.49 2.96 -2.22
N VAL A 202 -15.70 1.73 -1.73
CA VAL A 202 -16.71 0.81 -2.29
C VAL A 202 -18.13 1.32 -2.06
N VAL A 203 -18.42 1.85 -0.88
CA VAL A 203 -19.74 2.45 -0.55
C VAL A 203 -20.02 3.66 -1.44
N LEU A 204 -19.00 4.54 -1.60
CA LEU A 204 -19.10 5.70 -2.48
C LEU A 204 -19.34 5.26 -3.93
N GLN A 205 -18.62 4.27 -4.42
CA GLN A 205 -18.81 3.71 -5.76
C GLN A 205 -20.22 3.18 -5.96
N GLY A 206 -20.79 2.50 -4.95
CA GLY A 206 -22.17 2.02 -4.99
C GLY A 206 -23.17 3.16 -5.14
N ALA A 207 -23.00 4.26 -4.42
CA ALA A 207 -23.84 5.45 -4.54
C ALA A 207 -23.73 6.10 -5.92
N VAL A 208 -22.51 6.21 -6.45
CA VAL A 208 -22.24 6.81 -7.77
C VAL A 208 -22.81 5.96 -8.91
N ASN A 209 -22.78 4.63 -8.79
CA ASN A 209 -23.37 3.73 -9.79
C ASN A 209 -24.86 4.00 -10.03
N GLY A 210 -25.56 4.51 -9.01
CA GLY A 210 -26.97 4.93 -9.13
C GLY A 210 -27.21 6.22 -9.94
N LEU A 211 -26.14 6.98 -10.25
CA LEU A 211 -26.22 8.27 -10.95
C LEU A 211 -26.06 8.15 -12.49
N GLY A 212 -25.82 6.96 -12.99
CA GLY A 212 -25.70 6.68 -14.43
C GLY A 212 -24.26 6.51 -14.94
N SER A 213 -24.13 5.93 -16.12
CA SER A 213 -22.86 5.52 -16.73
C SER A 213 -21.85 6.68 -16.90
N ASP A 214 -22.35 7.84 -17.29
CA ASP A 214 -21.51 9.01 -17.60
C ASP A 214 -20.83 9.57 -16.35
N ILE A 215 -21.56 9.58 -15.21
CA ILE A 215 -21.00 10.00 -13.93
C ILE A 215 -20.03 8.98 -13.39
N VAL A 216 -20.29 7.69 -13.57
CA VAL A 216 -19.38 6.61 -13.22
C VAL A 216 -18.07 6.71 -14.03
N ALA A 217 -18.16 6.95 -15.33
CA ALA A 217 -17.00 7.15 -16.19
C ALA A 217 -16.18 8.38 -15.76
N ALA A 218 -16.85 9.52 -15.53
CA ALA A 218 -16.24 10.75 -15.06
C ALA A 218 -15.52 10.57 -13.71
N GLN A 219 -16.16 9.92 -12.73
CA GLN A 219 -15.58 9.63 -11.43
C GLN A 219 -14.38 8.67 -11.55
N THR A 220 -14.47 7.65 -12.41
CA THR A 220 -13.40 6.67 -12.58
C THR A 220 -12.16 7.35 -13.17
N ALA A 221 -12.31 8.17 -14.21
CA ALA A 221 -11.21 8.90 -14.82
C ALA A 221 -10.63 9.94 -13.85
N GLY A 222 -11.49 10.75 -13.23
CA GLY A 222 -11.09 11.76 -12.26
C GLY A 222 -10.44 11.15 -11.02
N GLY A 223 -10.95 10.00 -10.53
CA GLY A 223 -10.40 9.26 -9.41
C GLY A 223 -8.99 8.74 -9.67
N LYS A 224 -8.72 8.20 -10.87
CA LYS A 224 -7.36 7.75 -11.25
C LYS A 224 -6.38 8.91 -11.30
N ALA A 225 -6.78 10.05 -11.88
CA ALA A 225 -5.96 11.25 -11.90
C ALA A 225 -5.67 11.79 -10.49
N ALA A 226 -6.68 11.84 -9.62
CA ALA A 226 -6.53 12.22 -8.22
C ALA A 226 -5.61 11.27 -7.44
N GLN A 227 -5.76 9.95 -7.61
CA GLN A 227 -4.93 8.94 -6.96
C GLN A 227 -3.45 9.11 -7.31
N PHE A 228 -3.14 9.40 -8.58
CA PHE A 228 -1.75 9.63 -9.00
C PHE A 228 -1.09 10.80 -8.25
N LEU A 229 -1.87 11.83 -7.93
CA LEU A 229 -1.38 13.00 -7.18
C LEU A 229 -1.36 12.78 -5.66
N CYS A 230 -2.13 11.84 -5.12
CA CYS A 230 -2.12 11.52 -3.69
C CYS A 230 -0.92 10.66 -3.27
N VAL A 231 -0.34 9.85 -4.17
CA VAL A 231 0.78 8.94 -3.87
C VAL A 231 1.98 9.64 -3.20
N PRO A 232 2.45 10.83 -3.62
CA PRO A 232 3.54 11.50 -2.92
C PRO A 232 3.18 11.94 -1.49
N LEU A 233 1.93 12.31 -1.21
CA LEU A 233 1.47 12.66 0.14
C LEU A 233 1.50 11.44 1.07
N GLU A 234 1.02 10.27 0.60
CA GLU A 234 1.11 9.01 1.33
C GLU A 234 2.58 8.62 1.61
N SER A 235 3.47 8.91 0.65
CA SER A 235 4.91 8.67 0.80
C SER A 235 5.53 9.55 1.89
N ILE A 236 5.11 10.82 2.00
CA ILE A 236 5.51 11.72 3.09
C ILE A 236 5.04 11.16 4.44
N GLY A 237 3.79 10.68 4.53
CA GLY A 237 3.26 10.05 5.75
C GLY A 237 4.07 8.82 6.18
N THR A 238 4.41 7.94 5.23
CA THR A 238 5.24 6.76 5.50
C THR A 238 6.66 7.14 5.95
N ALA A 239 7.27 8.15 5.33
CA ALA A 239 8.57 8.67 5.73
C ALA A 239 8.54 9.26 7.13
N MET A 240 7.49 10.02 7.46
CA MET A 240 7.29 10.61 8.79
C MET A 240 7.10 9.56 9.87
N THR A 241 6.39 8.47 9.59
CA THR A 241 6.24 7.36 10.55
C THR A 241 7.59 6.80 10.96
N THR A 242 8.49 6.54 10.00
CA THR A 242 9.86 6.07 10.30
C THR A 242 10.68 7.13 11.02
N TYR A 243 10.65 8.37 10.53
CA TYR A 243 11.41 9.49 11.11
C TYR A 243 11.02 9.77 12.56
N ALA A 244 9.71 9.88 12.83
CA ALA A 244 9.20 10.12 14.17
C ALA A 244 9.55 8.96 15.10
N SER A 245 9.34 7.71 14.67
CA SER A 245 9.64 6.53 15.50
C SER A 245 11.13 6.46 15.89
N GLN A 246 12.04 6.72 14.95
CA GLN A 246 13.50 6.74 15.25
C GLN A 246 13.87 7.85 16.23
N ASN A 247 13.36 9.07 16.04
CA ASN A 247 13.69 10.20 16.91
C ASN A 247 13.01 10.10 18.30
N MET A 248 11.82 9.54 18.38
CA MET A 248 11.18 9.18 19.67
C MET A 248 12.03 8.15 20.42
N GLY A 249 12.56 7.12 19.71
CA GLY A 249 13.49 6.17 20.31
C GLY A 249 14.76 6.82 20.84
N ALA A 250 15.28 7.77 20.11
CA ALA A 250 16.44 8.59 20.53
C ALA A 250 16.11 9.60 21.63
N LYS A 251 14.83 9.77 22.03
CA LYS A 251 14.33 10.77 22.98
C LYS A 251 14.57 12.21 22.52
N ASP A 252 14.69 12.44 21.22
CA ASP A 252 14.87 13.76 20.61
C ASP A 252 13.51 14.30 20.10
N LEU A 253 12.66 14.73 21.03
CA LEU A 253 11.31 15.25 20.74
C LEU A 253 11.36 16.56 19.93
N ASP A 254 12.34 17.41 20.17
CA ASP A 254 12.51 18.66 19.41
C ASP A 254 12.76 18.37 17.92
N ARG A 255 13.42 17.25 17.64
CA ARG A 255 13.64 16.82 16.27
C ARG A 255 12.38 16.22 15.64
N VAL A 256 11.55 15.54 16.43
CA VAL A 256 10.23 15.06 15.97
C VAL A 256 9.37 16.26 15.58
N ASP A 257 9.26 17.27 16.44
CA ASP A 257 8.45 18.47 16.19
C ASP A 257 8.92 19.21 14.93
N ARG A 258 10.23 19.43 14.80
CA ARG A 258 10.79 20.03 13.58
C ARG A 258 10.50 19.21 12.32
N GLY A 259 10.55 17.89 12.42
CA GLY A 259 10.19 16.98 11.35
C GLY A 259 8.73 17.11 10.93
N VAL A 260 7.81 17.19 11.90
CA VAL A 260 6.37 17.39 11.66
C VAL A 260 6.13 18.70 10.92
N TYR A 261 6.68 19.84 11.41
CA TYR A 261 6.52 21.13 10.72
C TYR A 261 7.11 21.11 9.31
N THR A 262 8.26 20.44 9.11
CA THR A 262 8.88 20.31 7.80
C THR A 262 8.00 19.48 6.86
N ALA A 263 7.46 18.36 7.33
CA ALA A 263 6.58 17.51 6.53
C ALA A 263 5.27 18.23 6.17
N LEU A 264 4.68 18.99 7.11
CA LEU A 264 3.53 19.84 6.84
C LEU A 264 3.85 20.90 5.78
N GLY A 265 4.99 21.57 5.90
CA GLY A 265 5.44 22.57 4.92
C GLY A 265 5.61 21.96 3.52
N ILE A 266 6.29 20.82 3.41
CA ILE A 266 6.45 20.09 2.14
C ILE A 266 5.08 19.66 1.59
N GLY A 267 4.20 19.12 2.43
CA GLY A 267 2.85 18.73 2.06
C GLY A 267 2.03 19.89 1.54
N CYS A 268 2.04 21.03 2.21
CA CYS A 268 1.34 22.25 1.76
C CYS A 268 1.88 22.77 0.41
N VAL A 269 3.20 22.87 0.27
CA VAL A 269 3.81 23.31 -1.00
C VAL A 269 3.48 22.35 -2.13
N TYR A 270 3.58 21.03 -1.89
CA TYR A 270 3.22 20.01 -2.86
C TYR A 270 1.72 20.10 -3.23
N SER A 271 0.84 20.28 -2.26
CA SER A 271 -0.60 20.39 -2.45
C SER A 271 -0.94 21.58 -3.35
N ILE A 272 -0.38 22.75 -3.03
CA ILE A 272 -0.57 23.97 -3.85
C ILE A 272 -0.03 23.77 -5.28
N ALA A 273 1.18 23.21 -5.40
CA ALA A 273 1.79 22.94 -6.70
C ALA A 273 0.94 21.96 -7.52
N SER A 274 0.48 20.86 -6.91
CA SER A 274 -0.38 19.87 -7.56
C SER A 274 -1.71 20.45 -8.01
N PHE A 275 -2.33 21.31 -7.19
CA PHE A 275 -3.55 22.02 -7.56
C PHE A 275 -3.34 22.94 -8.76
N LEU A 276 -2.26 23.73 -8.77
CA LEU A 276 -1.93 24.63 -9.88
C LEU A 276 -1.62 23.85 -11.17
N ILE A 277 -0.85 22.77 -11.07
CA ILE A 277 -0.54 21.89 -12.21
C ILE A 277 -1.81 21.32 -12.79
N LEU A 278 -2.71 20.83 -11.94
CA LEU A 278 -3.99 20.28 -12.40
C LEU A 278 -4.85 21.29 -13.11
N ARG A 279 -4.90 22.53 -12.64
CA ARG A 279 -5.67 23.60 -13.31
C ARG A 279 -5.22 23.83 -14.76
N VAL A 280 -3.97 23.49 -15.07
CA VAL A 280 -3.41 23.63 -16.43
C VAL A 280 -3.50 22.31 -17.21
N THR A 281 -3.41 21.16 -16.51
CA THR A 281 -3.27 19.85 -17.16
C THR A 281 -4.50 18.95 -17.02
N ASP A 282 -5.59 19.41 -16.40
CA ASP A 282 -6.81 18.64 -16.15
C ASP A 282 -7.36 17.98 -17.42
N LYS A 283 -7.48 18.74 -18.50
CA LYS A 283 -7.95 18.24 -19.80
C LYS A 283 -7.03 17.18 -20.39
N LEU A 284 -5.72 17.36 -20.25
CA LEU A 284 -4.73 16.41 -20.75
C LEU A 284 -4.78 15.11 -19.95
N LEU A 285 -4.83 15.20 -18.62
CA LEU A 285 -4.87 14.04 -17.73
C LEU A 285 -6.17 13.24 -17.88
N ILE A 286 -7.30 13.92 -17.95
CA ILE A 286 -8.60 13.27 -18.16
C ILE A 286 -8.66 12.64 -19.56
N GLY A 287 -8.11 13.30 -20.58
CA GLY A 287 -8.03 12.82 -21.96
C GLY A 287 -7.16 11.56 -22.14
N LEU A 288 -6.34 11.19 -21.14
CA LEU A 288 -5.66 9.88 -21.13
C LEU A 288 -6.61 8.71 -20.83
N PHE A 289 -7.78 9.00 -20.25
CA PHE A 289 -8.75 7.99 -19.78
C PHE A 289 -10.11 8.09 -20.47
N LEU A 290 -10.40 9.21 -21.13
CA LEU A 290 -11.68 9.49 -21.81
C LEU A 290 -11.41 10.02 -23.22
N ASP A 291 -12.30 9.66 -24.16
CA ASP A 291 -12.24 10.19 -25.51
C ASP A 291 -12.60 11.69 -25.53
N ALA A 292 -11.87 12.46 -26.33
CA ALA A 292 -12.07 13.91 -26.46
C ALA A 292 -13.44 14.30 -27.00
N SER A 293 -14.20 13.36 -27.58
CA SER A 293 -15.56 13.55 -28.08
C SER A 293 -16.61 13.64 -26.97
N GLU A 294 -16.33 13.14 -25.76
CA GLU A 294 -17.28 13.04 -24.63
C GLU A 294 -17.21 14.29 -23.73
N THR A 295 -17.54 15.45 -24.29
CA THR A 295 -17.38 16.76 -23.61
C THR A 295 -18.13 16.89 -22.28
N ALA A 296 -19.31 16.29 -22.15
CA ALA A 296 -20.10 16.32 -20.92
C ALA A 296 -19.45 15.48 -19.81
N ILE A 297 -18.92 14.31 -20.14
CA ILE A 297 -18.24 13.43 -19.19
C ILE A 297 -16.92 14.07 -18.74
N MET A 298 -16.19 14.71 -19.67
CA MET A 298 -14.98 15.48 -19.34
C MET A 298 -15.26 16.62 -18.36
N ALA A 299 -16.34 17.39 -18.56
CA ALA A 299 -16.71 18.49 -17.66
C ALA A 299 -17.06 17.99 -16.25
N ASN A 300 -17.77 16.87 -16.15
CA ASN A 300 -18.08 16.21 -14.87
C ASN A 300 -16.83 15.69 -14.19
N ALA A 301 -15.90 15.09 -14.93
CA ALA A 301 -14.61 14.62 -14.42
C ALA A 301 -13.73 15.78 -13.90
N GLN A 302 -13.68 16.89 -14.60
CA GLN A 302 -12.99 18.10 -14.16
C GLN A 302 -13.58 18.66 -12.86
N SER A 303 -14.92 18.74 -12.77
CA SER A 303 -15.61 19.16 -11.55
C SER A 303 -15.32 18.21 -10.38
N PHE A 304 -15.34 16.90 -10.61
CA PHE A 304 -15.02 15.91 -9.59
C PHE A 304 -13.57 16.06 -9.08
N ILE A 305 -12.60 16.19 -9.96
CA ILE A 305 -11.19 16.42 -9.60
C ILE A 305 -11.04 17.69 -8.79
N PHE A 306 -11.67 18.79 -9.22
CA PHE A 306 -11.60 20.08 -8.53
C PHE A 306 -12.08 19.98 -7.08
N TRP A 307 -13.27 19.42 -6.85
CA TRP A 307 -13.83 19.29 -5.51
C TRP A 307 -13.09 18.26 -4.66
N ASN A 308 -12.74 17.11 -5.22
CA ASN A 308 -12.04 16.05 -4.50
C ASN A 308 -10.66 16.51 -4.02
N LEU A 309 -9.88 17.18 -4.88
CA LEU A 309 -8.56 17.67 -4.52
C LEU A 309 -8.62 18.86 -3.55
N SER A 310 -9.60 19.72 -3.66
CA SER A 310 -9.81 20.80 -2.67
C SER A 310 -10.02 20.24 -1.27
N LEU A 311 -10.78 19.13 -1.14
CA LEU A 311 -11.03 18.45 0.15
C LEU A 311 -9.80 17.68 0.65
N ILE A 312 -9.08 16.99 -0.23
CA ILE A 312 -7.86 16.25 0.10
C ILE A 312 -6.78 17.21 0.62
N HIS A 313 -6.60 18.36 -0.01
CA HIS A 313 -5.62 19.36 0.41
C HIS A 313 -5.91 19.96 1.80
N ILE A 314 -7.16 19.95 2.25
CA ILE A 314 -7.55 20.40 3.58
C ILE A 314 -7.31 19.31 4.63
N SER A 315 -7.53 18.03 4.29
CA SER A 315 -7.54 16.93 5.26
C SER A 315 -6.20 16.16 5.35
N GLU A 316 -5.47 16.00 4.25
CA GLU A 316 -4.23 15.20 4.20
C GLU A 316 -3.05 15.79 5.03
N PRO A 317 -2.80 17.12 5.07
CA PRO A 317 -1.72 17.67 5.87
C PRO A 317 -1.84 17.37 7.37
N THR A 318 -3.04 17.04 7.85
CA THR A 318 -3.31 16.76 9.27
C THR A 318 -3.28 15.26 9.63
N ARG A 319 -3.31 14.37 8.63
CA ARG A 319 -3.29 12.91 8.83
C ARG A 319 -2.04 12.33 9.52
N PRO A 320 -0.81 12.85 9.32
CA PRO A 320 0.36 12.32 9.99
C PRO A 320 0.40 12.55 11.49
N ILE A 321 -0.48 13.41 12.05
CA ILE A 321 -0.39 13.89 13.44
C ILE A 321 -1.20 13.01 14.40
N SER A 322 -2.02 12.09 13.93
CA SER A 322 -2.75 11.15 14.80
C SER A 322 -1.86 9.98 15.26
N ILE A 323 -0.69 10.27 15.82
CA ILE A 323 0.08 9.32 16.63
C ILE A 323 -0.33 9.59 18.08
N SER A 324 -1.47 9.08 18.48
CA SER A 324 -1.85 8.91 19.88
C SER A 324 -1.84 7.44 20.24
#